data_105cf929b6b14bad09d63cf1ca0714c2
#
_entry.id   105cf929b6b14bad09d63cf1ca0714c2
#
_cell.length_a   1.000
_cell.length_b   1.000
_cell.length_c   1.000
_cell.angle_alpha   90.00
_cell.angle_beta   90.00
_cell.angle_gamma   90.00
#
_symmetry.space_group_name_H-M   'P 1'
#
loop_
_entity.id
_entity.type
_entity.pdbx_description
1 polymer ?
#
loop_
_entity_poly.entity_id
_entity_poly.type
_entity_poly.pdbx_seq_one_letter_code
_entity_poly.pdbx_strand_id
1 'polypeptide(L)'
;MVSEFEKKVAEEYNLRFLKYGAQPKSSLWFSEQRQMLRFDSIITTMKRNQAPRHFSINDIGCGYGGFLKRLQDNFSNDRFSYVGFDLAKSPVEYCDRHYAKKGVKFYCSSIPSKVA
;
A
#
# COMPACT_ATOMS: atom_id res chain seq x y z
N MET A 1 3.72 20.21 -2.24
CA MET A 1 2.92 20.51 -3.43
C MET A 1 3.05 19.37 -4.44
N VAL A 2 1.95 18.96 -5.02
CA VAL A 2 1.91 17.88 -6.00
C VAL A 2 2.09 18.46 -7.41
N SER A 3 2.98 17.88 -8.21
CA SER A 3 3.23 18.34 -9.57
C SER A 3 2.05 18.03 -10.51
N GLU A 4 2.03 18.67 -11.69
CA GLU A 4 1.01 18.37 -12.71
C GLU A 4 1.10 16.91 -13.17
N PHE A 5 2.31 16.37 -13.29
CA PHE A 5 2.50 14.97 -13.65
C PHE A 5 1.92 14.05 -12.57
N GLU A 6 2.21 14.33 -11.31
CA GLU A 6 1.66 13.55 -10.21
C GLU A 6 0.14 13.61 -10.13
N LYS A 7 -0.45 14.79 -10.43
CA LYS A 7 -1.91 14.92 -10.49
C LYS A 7 -2.51 14.05 -11.57
N LYS A 8 -1.89 14.00 -12.74
CA LYS A 8 -2.37 13.17 -13.85
C LYS A 8 -2.27 11.68 -13.51
N VAL A 9 -1.18 11.27 -12.88
CA VAL A 9 -1.00 9.89 -12.42
C VAL A 9 -2.08 9.54 -11.40
N ALA A 10 -2.32 10.43 -10.43
CA ALA A 10 -3.34 10.21 -9.40
C ALA A 10 -4.74 10.08 -10.01
N GLU A 11 -5.07 10.92 -10.99
CA GLU A 11 -6.36 10.84 -11.68
C GLU A 11 -6.55 9.51 -12.41
N GLU A 12 -5.51 9.04 -13.10
CA GLU A 12 -5.56 7.78 -13.82
C GLU A 12 -5.81 6.59 -12.84
N TYR A 13 -5.08 6.56 -11.74
CA TYR A 13 -5.28 5.49 -10.76
C TYR A 13 -6.64 5.58 -10.07
N ASN A 14 -7.14 6.80 -9.80
CA ASN A 14 -8.49 6.97 -9.28
C ASN A 14 -9.53 6.40 -10.22
N LEU A 15 -9.45 6.72 -11.50
CA LEU A 15 -10.38 6.23 -12.50
C LEU A 15 -10.32 4.70 -12.62
N ARG A 16 -9.12 4.14 -12.62
CA ARG A 16 -8.94 2.68 -12.67
C ARG A 16 -9.54 2.02 -11.44
N PHE A 17 -9.31 2.59 -10.26
CA PHE A 17 -9.86 2.02 -9.03
C PHE A 17 -11.40 2.08 -9.03
N LEU A 18 -11.97 3.20 -9.47
CA LEU A 18 -13.43 3.33 -9.56
C LEU A 18 -14.02 2.33 -10.56
N LYS A 19 -13.27 1.99 -11.62
CA LYS A 19 -13.71 1.04 -12.62
C LYS A 19 -13.57 -0.42 -12.17
N TYR A 20 -12.44 -0.77 -11.59
CA TYR A 20 -12.08 -2.16 -11.30
C TYR A 20 -12.16 -2.56 -9.82
N GLY A 21 -12.18 -1.58 -8.92
CA GLY A 21 -12.19 -1.86 -7.48
C GLY A 21 -10.86 -2.36 -6.97
N ALA A 22 -10.89 -3.07 -5.84
CA ALA A 22 -9.70 -3.55 -5.16
C ALA A 22 -9.18 -4.84 -5.82
N GLN A 23 -8.58 -4.70 -6.99
CA GLN A 23 -7.98 -5.79 -7.73
C GLN A 23 -6.75 -5.30 -8.52
N PRO A 24 -5.85 -6.20 -8.93
CA PRO A 24 -4.58 -5.81 -9.56
C PRO A 24 -4.70 -4.86 -10.76
N LYS A 25 -5.75 -4.98 -11.56
CA LYS A 25 -5.97 -4.11 -12.73
C LYS A 25 -6.04 -2.63 -12.35
N SER A 26 -6.53 -2.30 -11.15
CA SER A 26 -6.63 -0.91 -10.72
C SER A 26 -5.27 -0.26 -10.52
N SER A 27 -4.22 -1.05 -10.26
CA SER A 27 -2.84 -0.61 -10.08
C SER A 27 -1.92 -1.03 -11.22
N LEU A 28 -2.47 -1.32 -12.39
CA LEU A 28 -1.75 -1.70 -13.59
C LEU A 28 -0.98 -3.02 -13.49
N TRP A 29 -1.31 -3.87 -12.54
CA TRP A 29 -0.77 -5.22 -12.48
C TRP A 29 -1.45 -6.09 -13.52
N PHE A 30 -0.67 -6.91 -14.22
CA PHE A 30 -1.22 -7.81 -15.24
C PHE A 30 -2.01 -8.96 -14.65
N SER A 31 -1.65 -9.39 -13.43
CA SER A 31 -2.34 -10.48 -12.78
C SER A 31 -2.15 -10.40 -11.28
N GLU A 32 -3.11 -10.97 -10.55
CA GLU A 32 -3.02 -11.14 -9.10
C GLU A 32 -1.81 -12.00 -8.73
N GLN A 33 -1.56 -13.04 -9.53
CA GLN A 33 -0.43 -13.95 -9.29
C GLN A 33 0.92 -13.22 -9.31
N ARG A 34 1.13 -12.34 -10.29
CA ARG A 34 2.38 -11.57 -10.38
C ARG A 34 2.54 -10.62 -9.21
N GLN A 35 1.46 -9.97 -8.81
CA GLN A 35 1.46 -9.09 -7.66
C GLN A 35 1.83 -9.85 -6.39
N MET A 36 1.23 -11.02 -6.18
CA MET A 36 1.49 -11.85 -5.02
C MET A 36 2.93 -12.37 -4.98
N LEU A 37 3.48 -12.77 -6.13
CA LEU A 37 4.88 -13.20 -6.21
C LEU A 37 5.83 -12.09 -5.79
N ARG A 38 5.55 -10.85 -6.19
CA ARG A 38 6.37 -9.71 -5.81
C ARG A 38 6.29 -9.44 -4.31
N PHE A 39 5.10 -9.43 -3.75
CA PHE A 39 4.91 -9.23 -2.32
C PHE A 39 5.58 -10.34 -1.51
N ASP A 40 5.42 -11.58 -1.92
CA ASP A 40 6.02 -12.72 -1.24
C ASP A 40 7.55 -12.69 -1.30
N SER A 41 8.13 -12.19 -2.40
CA SER A 41 9.57 -12.00 -2.51
C SER A 41 10.08 -11.00 -1.47
N ILE A 42 9.39 -9.90 -1.29
CA ILE A 42 9.75 -8.90 -0.28
C ILE A 42 9.66 -9.50 1.12
N ILE A 43 8.56 -10.17 1.42
CA ILE A 43 8.33 -10.77 2.74
C ILE A 43 9.37 -11.86 3.05
N THR A 44 9.70 -12.69 2.05
CA THR A 44 10.74 -13.71 2.19
C THR A 44 12.09 -13.07 2.53
N THR A 45 12.42 -11.97 1.87
CA THR A 45 13.65 -11.21 2.15
C THR A 45 13.67 -10.68 3.58
N MET A 46 12.53 -10.14 4.04
CA MET A 46 12.42 -9.67 5.42
C MET A 46 12.67 -10.81 6.42
N LYS A 47 12.08 -11.97 6.19
CA LYS A 47 12.24 -13.13 7.07
C LYS A 47 13.68 -13.66 7.07
N ARG A 48 14.33 -13.71 5.90
CA ARG A 48 15.73 -14.16 5.79
C ARG A 48 16.69 -13.25 6.51
N ASN A 49 16.41 -11.95 6.52
CA ASN A 49 17.25 -10.96 7.20
C ASN A 49 16.87 -10.81 8.68
N GLN A 50 16.05 -11.70 9.21
CA GLN A 50 15.65 -11.72 10.61
C GLN A 50 15.07 -10.38 11.03
N ALA A 51 13.96 -9.97 10.41
CA ALA A 51 13.28 -8.72 10.74
C ALA A 51 13.14 -8.58 12.27
N PRO A 52 13.36 -7.38 12.82
CA PRO A 52 13.21 -7.15 14.27
C PRO A 52 11.84 -7.61 14.76
N ARG A 53 11.73 -7.90 16.04
CA ARG A 53 10.46 -8.33 16.64
C ARG A 53 9.35 -7.33 16.33
N HIS A 54 9.66 -6.04 16.38
CA HIS A 54 8.76 -4.97 15.94
C HIS A 54 9.47 -4.15 14.87
N PHE A 55 8.79 -3.90 13.76
CA PHE A 55 9.33 -3.11 12.67
C PHE A 55 8.29 -2.14 12.12
N SER A 56 8.74 -1.09 11.46
CA SER A 56 7.88 -0.09 10.82
C SER A 56 8.02 -0.17 9.32
N ILE A 57 6.89 0.00 8.62
CA ILE A 57 6.87 -0.01 7.16
C ILE A 57 6.21 1.25 6.64
N ASN A 58 6.86 1.90 5.68
CA ASN A 58 6.26 2.92 4.84
C ASN A 58 6.04 2.31 3.46
N ASP A 59 4.79 2.20 3.07
CA ASP A 59 4.41 1.62 1.78
C ASP A 59 4.05 2.74 0.81
N ILE A 60 5.01 3.12 -0.01
CA ILE A 60 4.85 4.22 -0.95
C ILE A 60 4.22 3.68 -2.23
N GLY A 61 3.08 4.24 -2.61
CA GLY A 61 2.28 3.68 -3.68
C GLY A 61 1.45 2.50 -3.20
N CYS A 62 0.83 2.62 -2.02
CA CYS A 62 0.14 1.50 -1.37
C CYS A 62 -1.10 1.00 -2.13
N GLY A 63 -1.65 1.79 -3.04
CA GLY A 63 -2.85 1.41 -3.77
C GLY A 63 -4.00 1.04 -2.83
N TYR A 64 -4.63 -0.07 -3.09
CA TYR A 64 -5.79 -0.55 -2.31
C TYR A 64 -5.39 -1.44 -1.12
N GLY A 65 -4.11 -1.47 -0.75
CA GLY A 65 -3.66 -2.18 0.45
C GLY A 65 -3.24 -3.63 0.24
N GLY A 66 -2.91 -4.02 -0.98
CA GLY A 66 -2.55 -5.40 -1.29
C GLY A 66 -1.33 -5.91 -0.52
N PHE A 67 -0.29 -5.08 -0.41
CA PHE A 67 0.90 -5.48 0.34
C PHE A 67 0.62 -5.57 1.85
N LEU A 68 -0.16 -4.64 2.40
CA LEU A 68 -0.56 -4.71 3.80
C LEU A 68 -1.27 -6.02 4.11
N LYS A 69 -2.18 -6.43 3.23
CA LYS A 69 -2.89 -7.68 3.42
C LYS A 69 -1.93 -8.88 3.50
N ARG A 70 -0.89 -8.90 2.63
CA ARG A 70 0.12 -9.96 2.67
C ARG A 70 0.96 -9.90 3.95
N LEU A 71 1.28 -8.69 4.43
CA LEU A 71 1.96 -8.55 5.71
C LEU A 71 1.12 -9.15 6.85
N GLN A 72 -0.16 -8.86 6.88
CA GLN A 72 -1.08 -9.38 7.88
C GLN A 72 -1.21 -10.91 7.83
N ASP A 73 -1.09 -11.49 6.64
CA ASP A 73 -1.10 -12.95 6.46
C ASP A 73 0.18 -13.61 6.99
N ASN A 74 1.28 -12.88 7.11
CA ASN A 74 2.59 -13.43 7.45
C ASN A 74 3.13 -13.00 8.81
N PHE A 75 2.63 -11.90 9.36
CA PHE A 75 3.07 -11.37 10.66
C PHE A 75 1.86 -10.97 11.48
N SER A 76 1.91 -11.23 12.77
CA SER A 76 0.85 -10.75 13.67
C SER A 76 0.87 -9.22 13.77
N ASN A 77 -0.27 -8.63 14.07
CA ASN A 77 -0.43 -7.18 14.08
C ASN A 77 0.47 -6.44 15.07
N ASP A 78 0.87 -7.11 16.16
CA ASP A 78 1.77 -6.53 17.15
C ASP A 78 3.24 -6.50 16.68
N ARG A 79 3.55 -7.15 15.54
CA ARG A 79 4.90 -7.21 14.99
C ARG A 79 5.28 -5.98 14.21
N PHE A 80 4.32 -5.17 13.75
CA PHE A 80 4.66 -4.05 12.86
C PHE A 80 3.71 -2.88 13.00
N SER A 81 4.24 -1.70 12.62
CA SER A 81 3.47 -0.49 12.35
C SER A 81 3.53 -0.22 10.85
N TYR A 82 2.44 0.24 10.28
CA TYR A 82 2.34 0.43 8.83
C TYR A 82 1.76 1.80 8.52
N VAL A 83 2.37 2.47 7.54
CA VAL A 83 1.82 3.70 6.96
C VAL A 83 1.82 3.55 5.44
N GLY A 84 0.65 3.66 4.85
CA GLY A 84 0.50 3.63 3.40
C GLY A 84 0.36 5.03 2.83
N PHE A 85 1.02 5.27 1.70
CA PHE A 85 0.97 6.54 0.98
C PHE A 85 0.59 6.29 -0.46
N ASP A 86 -0.33 7.08 -0.98
CA ASP A 86 -0.67 7.02 -2.40
C ASP A 86 -1.16 8.38 -2.86
N LEU A 87 -0.94 8.69 -4.12
CA LEU A 87 -1.43 9.92 -4.72
C LEU A 87 -2.91 9.85 -5.07
N ALA A 88 -3.42 8.66 -5.28
CA ALA A 88 -4.80 8.43 -5.70
C ALA A 88 -5.74 8.42 -4.49
N LYS A 89 -6.73 9.30 -4.50
CA LYS A 89 -7.65 9.48 -3.39
C LYS A 89 -8.53 8.27 -3.11
N SER A 90 -9.11 7.69 -4.16
CA SER A 90 -10.10 6.61 -3.99
C SER A 90 -9.51 5.34 -3.36
N PRO A 91 -8.33 4.84 -3.78
CA PRO A 91 -7.69 3.73 -3.08
C PRO A 91 -7.37 4.03 -1.62
N VAL A 92 -6.91 5.26 -1.32
CA VAL A 92 -6.62 5.65 0.07
C VAL A 92 -7.89 5.64 0.92
N GLU A 93 -9.00 6.16 0.41
CA GLU A 93 -10.27 6.12 1.13
C GLU A 93 -10.74 4.69 1.37
N TYR A 94 -10.56 3.81 0.39
CA TYR A 94 -10.85 2.39 0.54
C TYR A 94 -10.03 1.79 1.68
N CYS A 95 -8.72 2.08 1.71
CA CYS A 95 -7.84 1.59 2.76
C CYS A 95 -8.24 2.10 4.14
N ASP A 96 -8.60 3.38 4.24
CA ASP A 96 -9.08 3.95 5.50
C ASP A 96 -10.30 3.21 6.02
N ARG A 97 -11.24 2.90 5.16
CA ARG A 97 -12.46 2.19 5.57
C ARG A 97 -12.22 0.74 5.95
N HIS A 98 -11.28 0.07 5.29
CA HIS A 98 -11.12 -1.39 5.43
C HIS A 98 -9.98 -1.79 6.36
N TYR A 99 -8.93 -0.97 6.49
CA TYR A 99 -7.71 -1.37 7.17
C TYR A 99 -7.25 -0.45 8.29
N ALA A 100 -7.69 0.83 8.34
CA ALA A 100 -7.18 1.77 9.33
C ALA A 100 -7.53 1.32 10.74
N LYS A 101 -6.53 1.31 11.62
CA LYS A 101 -6.64 0.93 13.02
C LYS A 101 -5.39 1.39 13.75
N LYS A 102 -5.28 1.11 15.05
CA LYS A 102 -4.05 1.40 15.79
C LYS A 102 -2.86 0.74 15.12
N GLY A 103 -1.86 1.53 14.77
CA GLY A 103 -0.65 1.04 14.10
C GLY A 103 -0.76 0.91 12.58
N VAL A 104 -1.90 1.23 11.97
CA VAL A 104 -2.11 1.19 10.52
C VAL A 104 -2.78 2.48 10.07
N LYS A 105 -2.07 3.28 9.29
CA LYS A 105 -2.54 4.58 8.81
C LYS A 105 -2.32 4.75 7.32
N PHE A 106 -3.12 5.61 6.69
CA PHE A 106 -3.04 5.89 5.26
C PHE A 106 -3.11 7.40 5.02
N TYR A 107 -2.32 7.87 4.05
CA TYR A 107 -2.29 9.27 3.66
C TYR A 107 -2.31 9.41 2.15
N CYS A 108 -3.11 10.34 1.66
CA CYS A 108 -3.11 10.72 0.24
C CYS A 108 -1.98 11.75 0.04
N SER A 109 -0.77 11.23 -0.18
CA SER A 109 0.45 12.03 -0.23
C SER A 109 1.52 11.32 -1.08
N SER A 110 2.48 12.09 -1.60
CA SER A 110 3.54 11.55 -2.42
C SER A 110 4.72 11.01 -1.62
N ILE A 111 5.05 11.62 -0.49
CA ILE A 111 6.24 11.25 0.29
C ILE A 111 5.99 11.27 1.80
N PRO A 112 6.59 10.33 2.53
CA PRO A 112 6.40 10.19 3.99
C PRO A 112 6.79 11.43 4.80
N SER A 113 7.86 12.11 4.42
CA SER A 113 8.38 13.26 5.17
C SER A 113 7.38 14.42 5.29
N LYS A 114 6.35 14.44 4.45
CA LYS A 114 5.33 15.50 4.49
C LYS A 114 4.25 15.26 5.54
N VAL A 115 4.18 14.05 6.09
CA VAL A 115 3.13 13.67 7.05
C VAL A 115 3.71 13.06 8.34
N ALA A 116 5.01 13.03 8.42
CA ALA A 116 5.71 12.49 9.60
C ALA A 116 5.55 13.39 10.82
#